data_ed13bf9a953f275678424123f219818b
#
_entry.id   ed13bf9a953f275678424123f219818b
#
_cell.length_a   1.000
_cell.length_b   1.000
_cell.length_c   1.000
_cell.angle_alpha   90.00
_cell.angle_beta   90.00
_cell.angle_gamma   90.00
#
_symmetry.space_group_name_H-M   'P 1'
#
loop_
_entity.id
_entity.type
_entity.pdbx_description
1 polymer ?
#
loop_
_entity_poly.entity_id
_entity_poly.type
_entity_poly.pdbx_seq_one_letter_code
_entity_poly.pdbx_strand_id
1 'polypeptide(L)'
;MSNSTQPTPWWKTAAIYQIYPKSFCDSGAKGVGDLQGIISKLDYLQKLGIDAIWLTPIYQSPMVDNGYDIADYYAINPDFGTMQDFEQLLSEAHRRGIRIIMDIVVNHTSTEHAWFQSAQGDHSSPYRDYYIWRKSVNGGVPNNWQSKFGGSAWELDEATGEYYLHLFAKQQADLNWENPQVREEVKKIISFWAEKGVDGFRLDVINLISKQQDFANDEIGDGRCFYTDGPRVHEYLQEISRDVFQRYGSVTVGEMSSTTLEHCQQYSALDGRELSMVFNFHHLKVDYPNGEKWTNAPFDFLQLKQIFNHWQTGLNGKGWGALFWCNHDQPRIVSRLGNDQQYRVESAKMLAATIHLMQGTPYIYQGEEIGMTNPGFTSIKQYRDVESINIHQMLVQQQGMPESEMMAILAQKSRDNSRTPMQWDASRHAGFTRGEPWIDVASNYSDINAQTALEDPHSVFYFYRRLLSLRKKVKVITDGDYTDLLPDHKEIFAYQRRNQKQILICLNNYYGHETECVLPELPLDDALYLLGNYPGIELQRVFAHQVLRPYETRIILIESPL
;
A
#
# COMPACT_ATOMS: atom_id res chain seq x y z
N MET A 1 -36.05 -1.20 -15.37
CA MET A 1 -34.64 -1.49 -15.68
C MET A 1 -34.10 -0.30 -16.47
N SER A 2 -33.61 0.71 -15.77
CA SER A 2 -33.03 1.91 -16.40
C SER A 2 -31.54 1.67 -16.57
N ASN A 3 -31.11 1.40 -17.81
CA ASN A 3 -29.71 1.49 -18.20
C ASN A 3 -29.25 2.96 -18.10
N SER A 4 -28.91 3.43 -16.91
CA SER A 4 -28.17 4.65 -16.76
C SER A 4 -26.71 4.34 -17.14
N THR A 5 -26.34 4.62 -18.37
CA THR A 5 -24.95 4.58 -18.85
C THR A 5 -24.16 5.74 -18.23
N GLN A 6 -23.99 5.75 -16.92
CA GLN A 6 -22.97 6.63 -16.33
C GLN A 6 -21.60 6.13 -16.78
N PRO A 7 -20.70 7.01 -17.22
CA PRO A 7 -19.36 6.60 -17.62
C PRO A 7 -18.64 5.93 -16.45
N THR A 8 -17.95 4.84 -16.75
CA THR A 8 -17.13 4.12 -15.73
C THR A 8 -16.16 5.10 -15.08
N PRO A 9 -16.13 5.22 -13.74
CA PRO A 9 -15.19 6.09 -13.07
C PRO A 9 -13.75 5.79 -13.50
N TRP A 10 -12.97 6.84 -13.76
CA TRP A 10 -11.62 6.75 -14.31
C TRP A 10 -10.70 5.82 -13.51
N TRP A 11 -10.84 5.81 -12.19
CA TRP A 11 -9.99 5.04 -11.28
C TRP A 11 -10.20 3.52 -11.39
N LYS A 12 -11.32 3.04 -11.93
CA LYS A 12 -11.57 1.60 -12.12
C LYS A 12 -10.64 0.97 -13.16
N THR A 13 -10.24 1.74 -14.17
CA THR A 13 -9.32 1.27 -15.22
C THR A 13 -7.89 1.79 -15.04
N ALA A 14 -7.68 2.68 -14.08
CA ALA A 14 -6.40 3.30 -13.79
C ALA A 14 -5.40 2.36 -13.13
N ALA A 15 -4.14 2.77 -13.18
CA ALA A 15 -3.08 2.29 -12.31
C ALA A 15 -2.46 3.47 -11.55
N ILE A 16 -2.24 3.28 -10.27
CA ILE A 16 -1.72 4.31 -9.37
C ILE A 16 -0.28 3.94 -8.99
N TYR A 17 0.62 4.90 -9.04
CA TYR A 17 2.01 4.71 -8.65
C TYR A 17 2.25 5.36 -7.30
N GLN A 18 2.72 4.59 -6.33
CA GLN A 18 3.06 5.12 -5.01
C GLN A 18 4.49 5.63 -4.99
N ILE A 19 4.65 6.89 -4.61
CA ILE A 19 5.94 7.51 -4.32
C ILE A 19 6.10 7.65 -2.81
N TYR A 20 7.24 7.16 -2.31
CA TYR A 20 7.78 7.46 -0.99
C TYR A 20 8.82 8.58 -1.17
N PRO A 21 8.45 9.86 -0.99
CA PRO A 21 9.25 11.01 -1.42
C PRO A 21 10.67 10.98 -0.88
N LYS A 22 10.83 10.61 0.39
CA LYS A 22 12.12 10.54 1.09
C LYS A 22 13.18 9.71 0.36
N SER A 23 12.75 8.70 -0.40
CA SER A 23 13.63 7.75 -1.11
C SER A 23 13.42 7.73 -2.63
N PHE A 24 12.72 8.71 -3.22
CA PHE A 24 12.45 8.67 -4.65
C PHE A 24 13.56 9.31 -5.49
N CYS A 25 13.80 10.60 -5.31
CA CYS A 25 14.87 11.33 -6.02
C CYS A 25 15.21 12.63 -5.28
N ASP A 26 16.47 12.84 -4.97
CA ASP A 26 17.00 14.08 -4.39
C ASP A 26 17.50 15.00 -5.53
N SER A 27 16.85 16.14 -5.72
CA SER A 27 17.26 17.12 -6.73
C SER A 27 18.61 17.80 -6.41
N GLY A 28 19.04 17.69 -5.16
CA GLY A 28 20.23 18.31 -4.62
C GLY A 28 21.32 17.33 -4.16
N ALA A 29 21.74 17.51 -2.92
CA ALA A 29 22.75 16.70 -2.24
C ALA A 29 22.40 16.53 -0.75
N LYS A 30 21.11 16.57 -0.40
CA LYS A 30 20.66 16.43 0.98
C LYS A 30 20.66 14.97 1.47
N GLY A 31 20.67 14.01 0.54
CA GLY A 31 20.53 12.59 0.85
C GLY A 31 19.08 12.16 1.12
N VAL A 32 18.13 13.06 0.93
CA VAL A 32 16.68 12.87 1.08
C VAL A 32 15.99 13.34 -0.19
N GLY A 33 15.09 12.56 -0.73
CA GLY A 33 14.31 12.91 -1.91
C GLY A 33 13.38 14.10 -1.66
N ASP A 34 13.05 14.82 -2.73
CA ASP A 34 12.25 16.04 -2.66
C ASP A 34 11.26 16.19 -3.83
N LEU A 35 10.40 17.20 -3.76
CA LEU A 35 9.35 17.46 -4.75
C LEU A 35 9.94 17.80 -6.13
N GLN A 36 11.06 18.53 -6.19
CA GLN A 36 11.75 18.83 -7.44
C GLN A 36 12.35 17.56 -8.07
N GLY A 37 12.85 16.63 -7.25
CA GLY A 37 13.26 15.31 -7.69
C GLY A 37 12.10 14.52 -8.31
N ILE A 38 10.92 14.56 -7.71
CA ILE A 38 9.70 13.93 -8.27
C ILE A 38 9.35 14.56 -9.62
N ILE A 39 9.34 15.90 -9.71
CA ILE A 39 9.05 16.62 -10.97
C ILE A 39 10.00 16.17 -12.08
N SER A 40 11.29 16.00 -11.78
CA SER A 40 12.32 15.57 -12.74
C SER A 40 12.06 14.17 -13.33
N LYS A 41 11.25 13.35 -12.68
CA LYS A 41 10.94 11.96 -13.06
C LYS A 41 9.53 11.76 -13.63
N LEU A 42 8.74 12.80 -13.79
CA LEU A 42 7.36 12.69 -14.30
C LEU A 42 7.29 12.11 -15.72
N ASP A 43 8.28 12.40 -16.59
CA ASP A 43 8.34 11.83 -17.94
C ASP A 43 8.56 10.31 -17.93
N TYR A 44 9.36 9.81 -16.97
CA TYR A 44 9.54 8.38 -16.73
C TYR A 44 8.21 7.71 -16.33
N LEU A 45 7.47 8.32 -15.41
CA LEU A 45 6.18 7.83 -14.94
C LEU A 45 5.10 7.88 -16.05
N GLN A 46 5.10 8.95 -16.85
CA GLN A 46 4.23 9.04 -18.03
C GLN A 46 4.55 7.94 -19.05
N LYS A 47 5.84 7.65 -19.28
CA LYS A 47 6.27 6.56 -20.17
C LYS A 47 5.85 5.19 -19.66
N LEU A 48 5.84 4.96 -18.35
CA LEU A 48 5.31 3.73 -17.73
C LEU A 48 3.82 3.57 -18.02
N GLY A 49 3.06 4.67 -18.04
CA GLY A 49 1.65 4.70 -18.41
C GLY A 49 0.69 4.69 -17.22
N ILE A 50 1.15 5.18 -16.06
CA ILE A 50 0.32 5.37 -14.87
C ILE A 50 -0.70 6.51 -15.05
N ASP A 51 -1.75 6.51 -14.25
CA ASP A 51 -2.84 7.50 -14.32
C ASP A 51 -2.84 8.47 -13.13
N ALA A 52 -2.26 8.04 -12.01
CA ALA A 52 -2.14 8.87 -10.82
C ALA A 52 -0.89 8.50 -10.01
N ILE A 53 -0.43 9.46 -9.21
CA ILE A 53 0.62 9.28 -8.20
C ILE A 53 -0.04 9.40 -6.83
N TRP A 54 0.22 8.44 -5.94
CA TRP A 54 -0.01 8.58 -4.51
C TRP A 54 1.30 8.97 -3.83
N LEU A 55 1.31 10.12 -3.15
CA LEU A 55 2.42 10.59 -2.32
C LEU A 55 2.18 10.19 -0.87
N THR A 56 3.13 9.52 -0.22
CA THR A 56 3.11 9.41 1.24
C THR A 56 3.28 10.80 1.87
N PRO A 57 3.00 10.98 3.18
CA PRO A 57 2.87 12.32 3.76
C PRO A 57 4.07 13.24 3.49
N ILE A 58 3.79 14.43 3.00
CA ILE A 58 4.78 15.49 2.73
C ILE A 58 4.59 16.73 3.61
N TYR A 59 3.69 16.63 4.59
CA TYR A 59 3.38 17.70 5.54
C TYR A 59 4.51 17.96 6.52
N GLN A 60 4.48 19.11 7.18
CA GLN A 60 5.43 19.40 8.26
C GLN A 60 5.30 18.34 9.36
N SER A 61 6.42 17.70 9.68
CA SER A 61 6.51 16.57 10.60
C SER A 61 7.88 16.52 11.26
N PRO A 62 7.98 16.13 12.55
CA PRO A 62 9.26 15.76 13.17
C PRO A 62 9.88 14.48 12.62
N MET A 63 9.16 13.74 11.77
CA MET A 63 9.62 12.52 11.09
C MET A 63 9.94 11.34 12.02
N VAL A 64 9.30 11.25 13.18
CA VAL A 64 9.44 10.12 14.11
C VAL A 64 8.97 8.82 13.45
N ASP A 65 7.85 8.88 12.72
CA ASP A 65 7.31 7.79 11.89
C ASP A 65 7.31 8.19 10.40
N ASN A 66 8.42 8.76 9.94
CA ASN A 66 8.67 9.10 8.54
C ASN A 66 7.53 9.88 7.86
N GLY A 67 6.93 10.84 8.57
CA GLY A 67 5.90 11.74 8.06
C GLY A 67 4.48 11.40 8.50
N TYR A 68 4.25 10.22 9.08
CA TYR A 68 2.93 9.84 9.63
C TYR A 68 2.67 10.44 11.02
N ASP A 69 3.57 11.26 11.53
CA ASP A 69 3.46 12.11 12.73
C ASP A 69 3.36 13.59 12.28
N ILE A 70 2.15 14.03 11.90
CA ILE A 70 1.95 15.35 11.29
C ILE A 70 1.85 16.44 12.35
N ALA A 71 2.69 17.47 12.22
CA ALA A 71 2.69 18.66 13.10
C ALA A 71 1.91 19.85 12.50
N ASP A 72 1.83 19.96 11.18
CA ASP A 72 1.03 20.97 10.49
C ASP A 72 0.53 20.42 9.14
N TYR A 73 -0.79 20.31 9.01
CA TYR A 73 -1.44 19.80 7.79
C TYR A 73 -1.47 20.78 6.62
N TYR A 74 -1.15 22.05 6.85
CA TYR A 74 -1.23 23.13 5.85
C TYR A 74 0.13 23.55 5.30
N ALA A 75 1.21 23.00 5.84
CA ALA A 75 2.58 23.29 5.44
C ALA A 75 3.29 22.05 4.86
N ILE A 76 4.16 22.29 3.89
CA ILE A 76 5.05 21.27 3.34
C ILE A 76 6.28 21.14 4.25
N ASN A 77 6.73 19.90 4.49
CA ASN A 77 7.98 19.66 5.22
C ASN A 77 9.16 20.27 4.44
N PRO A 78 9.99 21.11 5.10
CA PRO A 78 11.14 21.76 4.45
C PRO A 78 12.15 20.78 3.80
N ASP A 79 12.22 19.55 4.27
CA ASP A 79 13.07 18.52 3.67
C ASP A 79 12.61 18.18 2.24
N PHE A 80 11.31 18.22 1.99
CA PHE A 80 10.70 17.91 0.69
C PHE A 80 10.58 19.13 -0.23
N GLY A 81 10.59 20.35 0.32
CA GLY A 81 10.45 21.58 -0.46
C GLY A 81 9.47 22.57 0.14
N THR A 82 8.84 23.34 -0.72
CA THR A 82 7.90 24.42 -0.38
C THR A 82 6.52 24.16 -0.93
N MET A 83 5.52 24.96 -0.51
CA MET A 83 4.20 24.94 -1.11
C MET A 83 4.24 25.26 -2.61
N GLN A 84 5.14 26.16 -3.04
CA GLN A 84 5.33 26.46 -4.47
C GLN A 84 5.85 25.26 -5.25
N ASP A 85 6.77 24.47 -4.68
CA ASP A 85 7.25 23.22 -5.30
C ASP A 85 6.12 22.20 -5.44
N PHE A 86 5.23 22.12 -4.45
CA PHE A 86 4.06 21.25 -4.53
C PHE A 86 3.08 21.70 -5.63
N GLU A 87 2.78 23.00 -5.71
CA GLU A 87 1.91 23.56 -6.75
C GLU A 87 2.51 23.35 -8.16
N GLN A 88 3.83 23.43 -8.28
CA GLN A 88 4.54 23.10 -9.51
C GLN A 88 4.40 21.61 -9.83
N LEU A 89 4.62 20.71 -8.86
CA LEU A 89 4.43 19.27 -9.06
C LEU A 89 3.02 18.95 -9.55
N LEU A 90 2.00 19.54 -8.92
CA LEU A 90 0.61 19.34 -9.28
C LEU A 90 0.34 19.78 -10.73
N SER A 91 0.79 20.98 -11.10
CA SER A 91 0.65 21.52 -12.46
C SER A 91 1.37 20.65 -13.51
N GLU A 92 2.62 20.24 -13.23
CA GLU A 92 3.43 19.43 -14.14
C GLU A 92 2.89 17.99 -14.29
N ALA A 93 2.33 17.41 -13.22
CA ALA A 93 1.65 16.12 -13.28
C ALA A 93 0.38 16.21 -14.13
N HIS A 94 -0.48 17.20 -13.87
CA HIS A 94 -1.71 17.41 -14.63
C HIS A 94 -1.45 17.67 -16.11
N ARG A 95 -0.41 18.44 -16.46
CA ARG A 95 -0.01 18.67 -17.85
C ARG A 95 0.33 17.36 -18.58
N ARG A 96 0.78 16.33 -17.85
CA ARG A 96 1.07 14.99 -18.39
C ARG A 96 -0.12 14.03 -18.31
N GLY A 97 -1.28 14.49 -17.84
CA GLY A 97 -2.46 13.65 -17.62
C GLY A 97 -2.34 12.74 -16.39
N ILE A 98 -1.42 13.04 -15.47
CA ILE A 98 -1.21 12.30 -14.23
C ILE A 98 -1.88 13.05 -13.07
N ARG A 99 -2.73 12.35 -12.31
CA ARG A 99 -3.42 12.88 -11.13
C ARG A 99 -2.56 12.74 -9.88
N ILE A 100 -2.85 13.53 -8.85
CA ILE A 100 -2.17 13.47 -7.55
C ILE A 100 -3.15 13.06 -6.47
N ILE A 101 -2.77 12.03 -5.72
CA ILE A 101 -3.45 11.52 -4.52
C ILE A 101 -2.55 11.80 -3.33
N MET A 102 -3.06 12.52 -2.34
CA MET A 102 -2.32 12.80 -1.11
C MET A 102 -2.71 11.84 0.01
N ASP A 103 -1.76 11.57 0.89
CA ASP A 103 -2.00 10.80 2.10
C ASP A 103 -2.62 11.69 3.18
N ILE A 104 -3.69 11.25 3.83
CA ILE A 104 -4.36 11.96 4.93
C ILE A 104 -4.30 11.09 6.17
N VAL A 105 -3.57 11.56 7.16
CA VAL A 105 -3.36 10.89 8.46
C VAL A 105 -4.19 11.62 9.51
N VAL A 106 -5.36 11.10 9.83
CA VAL A 106 -6.32 11.78 10.72
C VAL A 106 -6.83 10.90 11.86
N ASN A 107 -6.25 9.71 12.04
CA ASN A 107 -6.45 8.96 13.29
C ASN A 107 -5.71 9.63 14.44
N HIS A 108 -4.58 10.27 14.19
CA HIS A 108 -3.69 10.88 15.18
C HIS A 108 -2.96 12.10 14.59
N THR A 109 -2.36 12.90 15.46
CA THR A 109 -1.40 13.95 15.08
C THR A 109 -0.05 13.69 15.76
N SER A 110 1.00 14.39 15.31
CA SER A 110 2.21 14.53 16.12
C SER A 110 1.89 15.20 17.46
N THR A 111 2.62 14.83 18.51
CA THR A 111 2.60 15.58 19.77
C THR A 111 3.19 16.99 19.63
N GLU A 112 3.88 17.29 18.53
CA GLU A 112 4.33 18.65 18.18
C GLU A 112 3.26 19.48 17.43
N HIS A 113 2.10 18.89 17.12
CA HIS A 113 0.99 19.64 16.55
C HIS A 113 0.47 20.71 17.53
N ALA A 114 0.15 21.90 17.03
CA ALA A 114 -0.29 23.03 17.86
C ALA A 114 -1.48 22.69 18.77
N TRP A 115 -2.41 21.85 18.32
CA TRP A 115 -3.53 21.38 19.15
C TRP A 115 -3.05 20.58 20.36
N PHE A 116 -2.11 19.64 20.15
CA PHE A 116 -1.60 18.82 21.26
C PHE A 116 -0.74 19.65 22.22
N GLN A 117 0.12 20.51 21.68
CA GLN A 117 0.94 21.41 22.50
C GLN A 117 0.10 22.32 23.41
N SER A 118 -1.07 22.76 22.91
CA SER A 118 -2.03 23.51 23.73
C SER A 118 -2.78 22.64 24.73
N ALA A 119 -3.08 21.37 24.35
CA ALA A 119 -3.86 20.45 25.19
C ALA A 119 -3.05 19.82 26.33
N GLN A 120 -1.77 19.59 26.10
CA GLN A 120 -0.87 18.97 27.07
C GLN A 120 -0.69 19.89 28.30
N GLY A 121 -0.86 19.34 29.50
CA GLY A 121 -0.68 20.08 30.75
C GLY A 121 -1.78 21.09 31.10
N ASP A 122 -2.81 21.27 30.26
CA ASP A 122 -3.86 22.25 30.46
C ASP A 122 -5.26 21.69 30.20
N HIS A 123 -6.01 21.43 31.29
CA HIS A 123 -7.41 21.02 31.21
C HIS A 123 -8.36 22.10 30.64
N SER A 124 -7.96 23.39 30.65
CA SER A 124 -8.77 24.48 30.15
C SER A 124 -8.56 24.78 28.67
N SER A 125 -7.59 24.13 28.03
CA SER A 125 -7.32 24.31 26.62
C SER A 125 -8.54 23.99 25.76
N PRO A 126 -8.89 24.83 24.77
CA PRO A 126 -9.96 24.54 23.82
C PRO A 126 -9.69 23.27 22.99
N TYR A 127 -8.46 22.80 22.95
CA TYR A 127 -8.03 21.60 22.23
C TYR A 127 -7.90 20.37 23.14
N ARG A 128 -8.19 20.47 24.46
CA ARG A 128 -8.08 19.32 25.36
C ARG A 128 -8.89 18.15 24.86
N ASP A 129 -10.14 18.38 24.50
CA ASP A 129 -11.07 17.35 24.02
C ASP A 129 -10.86 16.94 22.55
N TYR A 130 -9.81 17.45 21.89
CA TYR A 130 -9.40 16.97 20.56
C TYR A 130 -8.69 15.62 20.63
N TYR A 131 -8.18 15.25 21.81
CA TYR A 131 -7.45 14.02 22.07
C TYR A 131 -8.17 13.17 23.13
N ILE A 132 -7.78 11.89 23.22
CA ILE A 132 -8.40 10.94 24.14
C ILE A 132 -7.57 10.88 25.41
N TRP A 133 -8.10 11.44 26.50
CA TRP A 133 -7.47 11.47 27.82
C TRP A 133 -8.23 10.58 28.80
N ARG A 134 -7.51 9.84 29.65
CA ARG A 134 -8.10 8.99 30.71
C ARG A 134 -7.26 9.06 31.97
N LYS A 135 -7.95 8.96 33.09
CA LYS A 135 -7.31 8.89 34.41
C LYS A 135 -6.62 7.56 34.64
N SER A 136 -5.62 7.56 35.52
CA SER A 136 -5.02 6.33 36.05
C SER A 136 -6.08 5.39 36.64
N VAL A 137 -5.92 4.12 36.41
CA VAL A 137 -6.72 3.04 37.03
C VAL A 137 -5.81 2.24 37.95
N ASN A 138 -6.14 2.20 39.25
CA ASN A 138 -5.35 1.51 40.29
C ASN A 138 -3.86 1.90 40.33
N GLY A 139 -3.54 3.16 40.02
CA GLY A 139 -2.16 3.66 39.98
C GLY A 139 -1.37 3.30 38.72
N GLY A 140 -1.99 2.67 37.75
CA GLY A 140 -1.41 2.30 36.45
C GLY A 140 -2.06 2.96 35.26
N VAL A 141 -1.81 2.41 34.07
CA VAL A 141 -2.42 2.85 32.81
C VAL A 141 -3.94 2.61 32.80
N PRO A 142 -4.71 3.35 31.98
CA PRO A 142 -6.17 3.23 31.94
C PRO A 142 -6.71 1.85 31.61
N ASN A 143 -6.05 1.11 30.71
CA ASN A 143 -6.39 -0.26 30.34
C ASN A 143 -5.14 -0.97 29.79
N ASN A 144 -5.30 -2.21 29.34
CA ASN A 144 -4.20 -3.05 28.84
C ASN A 144 -3.96 -2.94 27.32
N TRP A 145 -4.49 -1.94 26.64
CA TRP A 145 -4.26 -1.79 25.21
C TRP A 145 -2.78 -1.55 24.89
N GLN A 146 -2.34 -2.14 23.79
CA GLN A 146 -0.96 -2.07 23.35
C GLN A 146 -0.82 -1.23 22.09
N SER A 147 0.28 -0.48 22.02
CA SER A 147 0.70 0.20 20.79
C SER A 147 1.08 -0.82 19.71
N LYS A 148 0.78 -0.49 18.47
CA LYS A 148 1.20 -1.28 17.29
C LYS A 148 2.73 -1.33 17.12
N PHE A 149 3.46 -0.42 17.74
CA PHE A 149 4.93 -0.40 17.77
C PHE A 149 5.51 -0.97 19.07
N GLY A 150 4.67 -1.61 19.90
CA GLY A 150 5.04 -2.25 21.15
C GLY A 150 4.88 -1.37 22.38
N GLY A 151 4.67 -2.01 23.52
CA GLY A 151 4.42 -1.34 24.79
C GLY A 151 2.98 -0.86 24.98
N SER A 152 2.73 -0.08 26.04
CA SER A 152 1.41 0.47 26.34
C SER A 152 0.94 1.43 25.24
N ALA A 153 -0.37 1.45 24.97
CA ALA A 153 -1.01 2.45 24.13
C ALA A 153 -1.31 3.78 24.89
N TRP A 154 -0.83 3.93 26.11
CA TRP A 154 -1.09 5.09 26.96
C TRP A 154 0.21 5.69 27.47
N GLU A 155 0.35 7.02 27.34
CA GLU A 155 1.46 7.80 27.85
C GLU A 155 0.96 8.83 28.87
N LEU A 156 1.69 8.99 29.97
CA LEU A 156 1.35 9.90 31.07
C LEU A 156 1.65 11.37 30.69
N ASP A 157 0.66 12.22 30.83
CA ASP A 157 0.85 13.67 30.94
C ASP A 157 1.10 14.01 32.41
N GLU A 158 2.37 14.15 32.80
CA GLU A 158 2.77 14.39 34.20
C GLU A 158 2.16 15.64 34.80
N ALA A 159 1.87 16.67 33.98
CA ALA A 159 1.33 17.94 34.47
C ALA A 159 -0.12 17.81 34.92
N THR A 160 -0.92 16.98 34.28
CA THR A 160 -2.32 16.75 34.61
C THR A 160 -2.59 15.45 35.36
N GLY A 161 -1.65 14.50 35.31
CA GLY A 161 -1.82 13.16 35.89
C GLY A 161 -2.76 12.26 35.09
N GLU A 162 -3.13 12.66 33.89
CA GLU A 162 -3.95 11.88 32.96
C GLU A 162 -3.06 11.24 31.88
N TYR A 163 -3.58 10.18 31.24
CA TYR A 163 -2.92 9.49 30.13
C TYR A 163 -3.61 9.86 28.82
N TYR A 164 -2.84 10.07 27.74
CA TYR A 164 -3.38 10.14 26.40
C TYR A 164 -3.17 8.84 25.64
N LEU A 165 -4.12 8.54 24.74
CA LEU A 165 -4.07 7.35 23.88
C LEU A 165 -3.12 7.59 22.69
N HIS A 166 -2.29 6.59 22.39
CA HIS A 166 -1.50 6.51 21.16
C HIS A 166 -1.45 5.06 20.64
N LEU A 167 -2.13 4.78 19.57
CA LEU A 167 -2.13 3.43 18.98
C LEU A 167 -0.83 3.10 18.23
N PHE A 168 0.00 4.11 17.96
CA PHE A 168 1.32 4.01 17.32
C PHE A 168 2.41 4.52 18.27
N ALA A 169 3.40 5.28 17.77
CA ALA A 169 4.41 5.85 18.65
C ALA A 169 3.79 6.80 19.67
N LYS A 170 4.42 6.95 20.84
CA LYS A 170 3.95 7.90 21.87
C LYS A 170 3.92 9.35 21.39
N GLN A 171 4.66 9.65 20.32
CA GLN A 171 4.63 10.96 19.66
C GLN A 171 3.47 11.10 18.65
N GLN A 172 2.57 10.12 18.54
CA GLN A 172 1.41 10.10 17.63
C GLN A 172 0.13 9.99 18.48
N ALA A 173 -0.37 11.12 19.00
CA ALA A 173 -1.54 11.16 19.87
C ALA A 173 -2.84 10.97 19.12
N ASP A 174 -3.67 10.01 19.52
CA ASP A 174 -4.95 9.70 18.89
C ASP A 174 -5.98 10.82 19.06
N LEU A 175 -6.62 11.19 17.94
CA LEU A 175 -7.68 12.20 17.90
C LEU A 175 -9.02 11.64 18.41
N ASN A 176 -9.76 12.46 19.11
CA ASN A 176 -11.11 12.18 19.61
C ASN A 176 -12.18 12.48 18.56
N TRP A 177 -12.50 11.51 17.71
CA TRP A 177 -13.51 11.64 16.65
C TRP A 177 -14.96 11.78 17.17
N GLU A 178 -15.23 11.47 18.44
CA GLU A 178 -16.50 11.78 19.07
C GLU A 178 -16.75 13.30 19.11
N ASN A 179 -15.67 14.10 19.19
CA ASN A 179 -15.75 15.55 19.17
C ASN A 179 -16.08 16.06 17.74
N PRO A 180 -17.24 16.73 17.53
CA PRO A 180 -17.60 17.24 16.21
C PRO A 180 -16.64 18.31 15.68
N GLN A 181 -15.94 19.04 16.56
CA GLN A 181 -14.95 20.04 16.15
C GLN A 181 -13.74 19.38 15.49
N VAL A 182 -13.31 18.20 15.95
CA VAL A 182 -12.25 17.40 15.30
C VAL A 182 -12.68 17.05 13.87
N ARG A 183 -13.91 16.57 13.68
CA ARG A 183 -14.44 16.24 12.36
C ARG A 183 -14.50 17.45 11.41
N GLU A 184 -14.90 18.63 11.95
CA GLU A 184 -14.88 19.87 11.17
C GLU A 184 -13.45 20.27 10.75
N GLU A 185 -12.46 20.16 11.64
CA GLU A 185 -11.06 20.44 11.28
C GLU A 185 -10.54 19.47 10.22
N VAL A 186 -10.86 18.17 10.33
CA VAL A 186 -10.51 17.17 9.30
C VAL A 186 -11.13 17.54 7.94
N LYS A 187 -12.41 17.95 7.93
CA LYS A 187 -13.07 18.42 6.68
C LYS A 187 -12.38 19.64 6.08
N LYS A 188 -11.94 20.59 6.90
CA LYS A 188 -11.18 21.77 6.45
C LYS A 188 -9.82 21.40 5.86
N ILE A 189 -9.08 20.49 6.51
CA ILE A 189 -7.79 19.99 6.03
C ILE A 189 -7.96 19.39 4.63
N ILE A 190 -8.90 18.47 4.46
CA ILE A 190 -9.12 17.79 3.17
C ILE A 190 -9.58 18.78 2.10
N SER A 191 -10.51 19.69 2.45
CA SER A 191 -10.99 20.72 1.54
C SER A 191 -9.88 21.66 1.06
N PHE A 192 -8.96 22.05 1.93
CA PHE A 192 -7.81 22.90 1.58
C PHE A 192 -6.97 22.28 0.45
N TRP A 193 -6.66 20.98 0.55
CA TRP A 193 -5.88 20.29 -0.48
C TRP A 193 -6.70 20.02 -1.76
N ALA A 194 -7.99 19.72 -1.61
CA ALA A 194 -8.88 19.58 -2.76
C ALA A 194 -9.03 20.89 -3.55
N GLU A 195 -9.14 22.02 -2.85
CA GLU A 195 -9.19 23.37 -3.47
C GLU A 195 -7.89 23.75 -4.19
N LYS A 196 -6.75 23.21 -3.76
CA LYS A 196 -5.48 23.34 -4.48
C LYS A 196 -5.43 22.51 -5.79
N GLY A 197 -6.38 21.60 -5.98
CA GLY A 197 -6.48 20.76 -7.18
C GLY A 197 -5.97 19.33 -6.99
N VAL A 198 -5.82 18.85 -5.75
CA VAL A 198 -5.54 17.44 -5.47
C VAL A 198 -6.72 16.58 -5.92
N ASP A 199 -6.45 15.50 -6.65
CA ASP A 199 -7.48 14.68 -7.31
C ASP A 199 -8.07 13.60 -6.40
N GLY A 200 -7.40 13.29 -5.29
CA GLY A 200 -7.86 12.25 -4.37
C GLY A 200 -7.03 12.11 -3.11
N PHE A 201 -7.49 11.22 -2.24
CA PHE A 201 -6.90 11.03 -0.92
C PHE A 201 -6.78 9.55 -0.57
N ARG A 202 -5.63 9.18 -0.04
CA ARG A 202 -5.45 7.92 0.69
C ARG A 202 -5.59 8.22 2.17
N LEU A 203 -6.47 7.52 2.85
CA LEU A 203 -6.78 7.74 4.25
C LEU A 203 -6.07 6.67 5.09
N ASP A 204 -5.10 7.13 5.86
CA ASP A 204 -4.25 6.29 6.71
C ASP A 204 -5.05 5.67 7.85
N VAL A 205 -4.95 4.36 8.01
CA VAL A 205 -5.61 3.55 9.06
C VAL A 205 -7.03 4.03 9.41
N ILE A 206 -7.80 4.40 8.40
CA ILE A 206 -9.06 5.13 8.59
C ILE A 206 -10.13 4.32 9.33
N ASN A 207 -10.01 3.00 9.37
CA ASN A 207 -10.93 2.16 10.13
C ASN A 207 -10.64 2.15 11.65
N LEU A 208 -9.64 2.90 12.12
CA LEU A 208 -9.30 3.01 13.55
C LEU A 208 -9.85 4.28 14.21
N ILE A 209 -10.47 5.20 13.46
CA ILE A 209 -10.88 6.51 13.99
C ILE A 209 -12.01 6.45 15.03
N SER A 210 -12.85 5.41 15.01
CA SER A 210 -13.93 5.22 15.98
C SER A 210 -13.52 4.17 17.02
N LYS A 211 -13.53 4.54 18.31
CA LYS A 211 -13.21 3.66 19.43
C LYS A 211 -14.46 3.42 20.26
N GLN A 212 -14.55 2.24 20.90
CA GLN A 212 -15.54 2.00 21.94
C GLN A 212 -15.26 2.89 23.16
N GLN A 213 -16.25 3.60 23.65
CA GLN A 213 -16.06 4.70 24.61
C GLN A 213 -15.95 4.27 26.08
N ASP A 214 -16.20 3.00 26.38
CA ASP A 214 -15.97 2.43 27.71
C ASP A 214 -14.49 2.15 28.00
N PHE A 215 -13.65 2.07 26.96
CA PHE A 215 -12.22 1.78 27.06
C PHE A 215 -11.90 0.60 27.98
N ALA A 216 -12.68 -0.48 27.85
CA ALA A 216 -12.52 -1.68 28.65
C ALA A 216 -11.18 -2.39 28.38
N ASN A 217 -10.72 -3.19 29.36
CA ASN A 217 -9.61 -4.11 29.16
C ASN A 217 -9.98 -5.16 28.09
N ASP A 218 -9.00 -5.53 27.27
CA ASP A 218 -9.09 -6.68 26.38
C ASP A 218 -8.65 -7.94 27.14
N GLU A 219 -9.54 -8.88 27.37
CA GLU A 219 -9.25 -10.07 28.17
C GLU A 219 -8.34 -11.08 27.45
N ILE A 220 -8.27 -11.01 26.12
CA ILE A 220 -7.60 -12.03 25.29
C ILE A 220 -6.63 -11.43 24.26
N GLY A 221 -6.55 -10.12 24.14
CA GLY A 221 -5.80 -9.45 23.09
C GLY A 221 -5.08 -8.18 23.52
N ASP A 222 -4.83 -7.34 22.55
CA ASP A 222 -4.07 -6.11 22.65
C ASP A 222 -4.93 -4.83 22.56
N GLY A 223 -6.24 -4.98 22.66
CA GLY A 223 -7.20 -3.90 22.58
C GLY A 223 -7.77 -3.63 21.19
N ARG A 224 -7.23 -4.26 20.13
CA ARG A 224 -7.64 -3.96 18.75
C ARG A 224 -9.11 -4.20 18.47
N CYS A 225 -9.78 -5.11 19.16
CA CYS A 225 -11.23 -5.35 19.02
C CYS A 225 -12.08 -4.14 19.46
N PHE A 226 -11.54 -3.22 20.24
CA PHE A 226 -12.24 -2.02 20.72
C PHE A 226 -12.04 -0.78 19.84
N TYR A 227 -11.07 -0.78 18.93
CA TYR A 227 -10.78 0.36 18.09
C TYR A 227 -10.70 0.07 16.58
N THR A 228 -10.84 -1.20 16.16
CA THR A 228 -10.89 -1.57 14.75
C THR A 228 -12.34 -1.64 14.30
N ASP A 229 -12.68 -0.99 13.18
CA ASP A 229 -14.03 -0.94 12.62
C ASP A 229 -15.08 -0.55 13.69
N GLY A 230 -14.76 0.49 14.48
CA GLY A 230 -15.53 0.88 15.65
C GLY A 230 -16.94 1.37 15.34
N PRO A 231 -17.80 1.56 16.38
CA PRO A 231 -19.26 1.62 16.21
C PRO A 231 -19.77 2.80 15.36
N ARG A 232 -19.00 3.88 15.23
CA ARG A 232 -19.41 5.08 14.47
C ARG A 232 -18.55 5.37 13.24
N VAL A 233 -17.66 4.44 12.86
CA VAL A 233 -16.72 4.67 11.74
C VAL A 233 -17.44 4.99 10.43
N HIS A 234 -18.50 4.25 10.11
CA HIS A 234 -19.30 4.47 8.90
C HIS A 234 -20.06 5.81 8.92
N GLU A 235 -20.57 6.23 10.09
CA GLU A 235 -21.20 7.54 10.27
C GLU A 235 -20.21 8.67 9.93
N TYR A 236 -18.99 8.60 10.48
CA TYR A 236 -17.96 9.60 10.25
C TYR A 236 -17.50 9.64 8.79
N LEU A 237 -17.32 8.48 8.16
CA LEU A 237 -16.93 8.42 6.75
C LEU A 237 -18.02 8.94 5.82
N GLN A 238 -19.30 8.64 6.09
CA GLN A 238 -20.43 9.18 5.32
C GLN A 238 -20.54 10.70 5.48
N GLU A 239 -20.27 11.23 6.68
CA GLU A 239 -20.23 12.67 6.93
C GLU A 239 -19.17 13.36 6.06
N ILE A 240 -17.92 12.87 6.07
CA ILE A 240 -16.83 13.44 5.29
C ILE A 240 -17.08 13.24 3.79
N SER A 241 -17.53 12.08 3.38
CA SER A 241 -17.82 11.80 1.97
C SER A 241 -18.85 12.77 1.40
N ARG A 242 -19.97 12.95 2.08
CA ARG A 242 -21.01 13.88 1.69
C ARG A 242 -20.52 15.32 1.64
N ASP A 243 -19.80 15.75 2.67
CA ASP A 243 -19.45 17.17 2.86
C ASP A 243 -18.21 17.58 2.05
N VAL A 244 -17.32 16.62 1.74
CA VAL A 244 -16.03 16.91 1.07
C VAL A 244 -15.81 16.06 -0.18
N PHE A 245 -15.69 14.73 -0.09
CA PHE A 245 -15.25 13.93 -1.23
C PHE A 245 -16.18 14.03 -2.43
N GLN A 246 -17.49 13.94 -2.22
CA GLN A 246 -18.48 14.08 -3.31
C GLN A 246 -18.50 15.49 -3.88
N ARG A 247 -18.34 16.51 -3.05
CA ARG A 247 -18.32 17.91 -3.46
C ARG A 247 -17.16 18.22 -4.42
N TYR A 248 -15.98 17.66 -4.16
CA TYR A 248 -14.80 17.89 -5.00
C TYR A 248 -14.57 16.78 -6.05
N GLY A 249 -15.38 15.74 -6.06
CA GLY A 249 -15.21 14.60 -6.96
C GLY A 249 -13.93 13.82 -6.71
N SER A 250 -13.44 13.82 -5.46
CA SER A 250 -12.18 13.20 -5.07
C SER A 250 -12.28 11.68 -5.11
N VAL A 251 -11.29 11.01 -5.69
CA VAL A 251 -11.11 9.56 -5.49
C VAL A 251 -10.55 9.31 -4.09
N THR A 252 -11.00 8.26 -3.43
CA THR A 252 -10.56 7.93 -2.07
C THR A 252 -10.18 6.46 -1.96
N VAL A 253 -9.10 6.19 -1.23
CA VAL A 253 -8.71 4.83 -0.85
C VAL A 253 -8.44 4.78 0.64
N GLY A 254 -9.13 3.88 1.34
CA GLY A 254 -8.95 3.66 2.77
C GLY A 254 -7.96 2.54 3.04
N GLU A 255 -7.03 2.78 3.95
CA GLU A 255 -6.21 1.72 4.50
C GLU A 255 -6.95 1.05 5.66
N MET A 256 -7.19 -0.27 5.52
CA MET A 256 -7.94 -1.07 6.50
C MET A 256 -7.01 -1.98 7.29
N SER A 257 -6.79 -1.63 8.54
CA SER A 257 -6.01 -2.46 9.47
C SER A 257 -6.90 -3.54 10.07
N SER A 258 -6.55 -4.82 9.91
CA SER A 258 -7.21 -5.96 10.56
C SER A 258 -8.74 -6.04 10.37
N THR A 259 -9.23 -5.72 9.18
CA THR A 259 -10.66 -5.66 8.83
C THR A 259 -11.19 -6.99 8.27
N THR A 260 -12.49 -7.05 7.98
CA THR A 260 -13.16 -8.18 7.32
C THR A 260 -13.64 -7.81 5.92
N LEU A 261 -14.00 -8.83 5.12
CA LEU A 261 -14.58 -8.61 3.80
C LEU A 261 -15.91 -7.83 3.89
N GLU A 262 -16.75 -8.14 4.87
CA GLU A 262 -18.04 -7.50 5.10
C GLU A 262 -17.89 -6.00 5.39
N HIS A 263 -16.94 -5.63 6.24
CA HIS A 263 -16.62 -4.23 6.49
C HIS A 263 -16.09 -3.55 5.22
N CYS A 264 -15.21 -4.20 4.47
CA CYS A 264 -14.68 -3.64 3.23
C CYS A 264 -15.76 -3.46 2.14
N GLN A 265 -16.76 -4.33 2.08
CA GLN A 265 -17.94 -4.14 1.22
C GLN A 265 -18.72 -2.87 1.60
N GLN A 266 -18.82 -2.54 2.88
CA GLN A 266 -19.50 -1.32 3.35
C GLN A 266 -18.66 -0.08 3.03
N TYR A 267 -17.36 -0.06 3.39
CA TYR A 267 -16.45 1.06 3.13
C TYR A 267 -16.35 1.45 1.66
N SER A 268 -16.35 0.47 0.75
CA SER A 268 -16.21 0.69 -0.69
C SER A 268 -17.47 0.36 -1.48
N ALA A 269 -18.65 0.47 -0.84
CA ALA A 269 -19.93 0.20 -1.48
C ALA A 269 -20.09 1.00 -2.78
N LEU A 270 -20.62 0.35 -3.82
CA LEU A 270 -20.70 0.92 -5.18
C LEU A 270 -21.63 2.13 -5.28
N ASP A 271 -22.40 2.43 -4.24
CA ASP A 271 -23.24 3.63 -4.14
C ASP A 271 -22.42 4.91 -3.81
N GLY A 272 -21.12 4.76 -3.49
CA GLY A 272 -20.19 5.88 -3.27
C GLY A 272 -20.45 6.67 -1.99
N ARG A 273 -21.13 6.09 -1.00
CA ARG A 273 -21.46 6.79 0.24
C ARG A 273 -20.27 7.04 1.16
N GLU A 274 -19.20 6.24 1.04
CA GLU A 274 -18.01 6.35 1.89
C GLU A 274 -16.76 6.54 1.04
N LEU A 275 -16.08 5.45 0.67
CA LEU A 275 -14.81 5.46 -0.05
C LEU A 275 -14.96 4.87 -1.45
N SER A 276 -14.05 5.24 -2.36
CA SER A 276 -14.02 4.67 -3.70
C SER A 276 -13.48 3.23 -3.70
N MET A 277 -12.51 2.95 -2.83
CA MET A 277 -11.85 1.64 -2.72
C MET A 277 -11.14 1.48 -1.37
N VAL A 278 -10.70 0.26 -1.08
CA VAL A 278 -10.01 -0.08 0.17
C VAL A 278 -8.79 -0.96 -0.09
N PHE A 279 -7.71 -0.73 0.70
CA PHE A 279 -6.62 -1.67 0.87
C PHE A 279 -6.97 -2.70 1.93
N ASN A 280 -6.65 -3.97 1.68
CA ASN A 280 -6.56 -5.00 2.71
C ASN A 280 -5.20 -5.70 2.63
N PHE A 281 -4.74 -6.28 3.73
CA PHE A 281 -3.38 -6.83 3.86
C PHE A 281 -3.36 -8.36 4.01
N HIS A 282 -4.50 -9.04 3.86
CA HIS A 282 -4.60 -10.48 4.13
C HIS A 282 -3.66 -11.31 3.26
N HIS A 283 -3.55 -10.99 1.97
CA HIS A 283 -2.67 -11.67 1.01
C HIS A 283 -1.17 -11.49 1.31
N LEU A 284 -0.80 -10.51 2.14
CA LEU A 284 0.58 -10.27 2.58
C LEU A 284 0.91 -10.92 3.93
N LYS A 285 -0.04 -11.65 4.55
CA LYS A 285 0.18 -12.33 5.83
C LYS A 285 0.32 -13.86 5.69
N VAL A 286 0.45 -14.34 4.46
CA VAL A 286 0.57 -15.77 4.15
C VAL A 286 1.90 -16.40 4.60
N ASP A 287 2.84 -15.58 5.02
CA ASP A 287 4.12 -15.96 5.64
C ASP A 287 4.20 -15.57 7.13
N TYR A 288 3.02 -15.39 7.78
CA TYR A 288 2.89 -15.11 9.21
C TYR A 288 2.22 -16.30 9.91
N PRO A 289 2.97 -17.36 10.27
CA PRO A 289 2.38 -18.50 10.97
C PRO A 289 1.78 -18.05 12.28
N ASN A 290 0.52 -18.44 12.54
CA ASN A 290 -0.23 -18.02 13.73
C ASN A 290 -0.32 -16.48 13.93
N GLY A 291 -0.18 -15.70 12.86
CA GLY A 291 -0.18 -14.23 12.92
C GLY A 291 1.17 -13.60 13.31
N GLU A 292 2.22 -14.39 13.48
CA GLU A 292 3.55 -13.92 13.87
C GLU A 292 4.32 -13.35 12.67
N LYS A 293 4.55 -12.02 12.68
CA LYS A 293 5.30 -11.32 11.64
C LYS A 293 6.79 -11.66 11.62
N TRP A 294 7.41 -11.74 12.81
CA TRP A 294 8.86 -11.78 12.96
C TRP A 294 9.40 -13.22 12.90
N THR A 295 9.34 -13.81 11.73
CA THR A 295 9.71 -15.19 11.45
C THR A 295 10.25 -15.35 10.03
N ASN A 296 11.05 -16.38 9.78
CA ASN A 296 11.54 -16.79 8.44
C ASN A 296 10.67 -17.90 7.83
N ALA A 297 9.43 -18.05 8.26
CA ALA A 297 8.53 -19.06 7.70
C ALA A 297 8.29 -18.81 6.19
N PRO A 298 8.24 -19.88 5.37
CA PRO A 298 7.85 -19.76 3.97
C PRO A 298 6.38 -19.32 3.87
N PHE A 299 6.01 -18.69 2.75
CA PHE A 299 4.62 -18.34 2.51
C PHE A 299 3.75 -19.57 2.18
N ASP A 300 2.50 -19.51 2.60
CA ASP A 300 1.48 -20.51 2.26
C ASP A 300 0.83 -20.16 0.92
N PHE A 301 1.23 -20.87 -0.14
CA PHE A 301 0.75 -20.62 -1.48
C PHE A 301 -0.75 -20.94 -1.67
N LEU A 302 -1.25 -22.02 -1.04
CA LEU A 302 -2.68 -22.34 -1.13
C LEU A 302 -3.53 -21.32 -0.40
N GLN A 303 -3.07 -20.85 0.77
CA GLN A 303 -3.72 -19.77 1.50
C GLN A 303 -3.76 -18.48 0.67
N LEU A 304 -2.68 -18.13 -0.04
CA LEU A 304 -2.64 -16.99 -0.95
C LEU A 304 -3.75 -17.03 -1.99
N LYS A 305 -3.92 -18.18 -2.67
CA LYS A 305 -4.99 -18.40 -3.65
C LYS A 305 -6.38 -18.27 -3.04
N GLN A 306 -6.60 -18.90 -1.88
CA GLN A 306 -7.86 -18.84 -1.15
C GLN A 306 -8.23 -17.41 -0.77
N ILE A 307 -7.25 -16.61 -0.31
CA ILE A 307 -7.46 -15.20 0.02
C ILE A 307 -7.88 -14.41 -1.23
N PHE A 308 -7.16 -14.53 -2.34
CA PHE A 308 -7.54 -13.85 -3.57
C PHE A 308 -8.92 -14.27 -4.07
N ASN A 309 -9.23 -15.57 -4.06
CA ASN A 309 -10.55 -16.06 -4.43
C ASN A 309 -11.64 -15.46 -3.54
N HIS A 310 -11.45 -15.45 -2.21
CA HIS A 310 -12.39 -14.89 -1.25
C HIS A 310 -12.66 -13.39 -1.50
N TRP A 311 -11.59 -12.61 -1.66
CA TRP A 311 -11.72 -11.16 -1.85
C TRP A 311 -12.23 -10.79 -3.25
N GLN A 312 -11.79 -11.46 -4.31
CA GLN A 312 -12.24 -11.20 -5.67
C GLN A 312 -13.74 -11.55 -5.86
N THR A 313 -14.17 -12.67 -5.32
CA THR A 313 -15.58 -13.08 -5.38
C THR A 313 -16.45 -12.24 -4.43
N GLY A 314 -15.95 -11.94 -3.25
CA GLY A 314 -16.70 -11.21 -2.24
C GLY A 314 -16.94 -9.74 -2.57
N LEU A 315 -15.99 -9.06 -3.18
CA LEU A 315 -16.15 -7.65 -3.59
C LEU A 315 -16.90 -7.50 -4.92
N ASN A 316 -16.99 -8.55 -5.74
CA ASN A 316 -17.65 -8.46 -7.04
C ASN A 316 -19.12 -7.99 -6.92
N GLY A 317 -19.46 -6.92 -7.61
CA GLY A 317 -20.81 -6.32 -7.57
C GLY A 317 -21.20 -5.63 -6.25
N LYS A 318 -20.33 -5.60 -5.23
CA LYS A 318 -20.61 -5.02 -3.90
C LYS A 318 -19.66 -3.88 -3.53
N GLY A 319 -18.39 -4.01 -3.84
CA GLY A 319 -17.36 -3.05 -3.48
C GLY A 319 -16.19 -3.03 -4.46
N TRP A 320 -15.14 -2.29 -4.13
CA TRP A 320 -13.96 -2.18 -4.97
C TRP A 320 -12.67 -2.22 -4.14
N GLY A 321 -11.72 -3.08 -4.53
CA GLY A 321 -10.43 -3.24 -3.86
C GLY A 321 -9.31 -2.44 -4.55
N ALA A 322 -8.35 -2.00 -3.76
CA ALA A 322 -7.03 -1.58 -4.22
C ALA A 322 -6.12 -2.81 -4.23
N LEU A 323 -5.47 -3.06 -5.36
CA LEU A 323 -4.60 -4.22 -5.58
C LEU A 323 -3.13 -3.79 -5.42
N PHE A 324 -2.36 -4.47 -4.61
CA PHE A 324 -0.94 -4.15 -4.42
C PHE A 324 -0.16 -5.34 -3.88
N TRP A 325 1.12 -5.36 -4.16
CA TRP A 325 2.07 -6.32 -3.59
C TRP A 325 2.98 -5.70 -2.55
N CYS A 326 3.35 -4.44 -2.74
CA CYS A 326 4.35 -3.75 -1.96
C CYS A 326 3.87 -2.33 -1.66
N ASN A 327 4.37 -1.75 -0.60
CA ASN A 327 4.28 -0.34 -0.26
C ASN A 327 5.47 0.04 0.63
N HIS A 328 5.49 1.25 1.18
CA HIS A 328 6.53 1.73 2.09
C HIS A 328 6.58 1.01 3.45
N ASP A 329 5.62 0.13 3.74
CA ASP A 329 5.52 -0.67 4.98
C ASP A 329 5.65 -2.19 4.74
N GLN A 330 5.84 -2.62 3.49
CA GLN A 330 5.95 -4.02 3.14
C GLN A 330 7.25 -4.29 2.38
N PRO A 331 7.97 -5.38 2.68
CA PRO A 331 9.19 -5.75 1.97
C PRO A 331 8.96 -5.90 0.46
N ARG A 332 10.04 -5.83 -0.34
CA ARG A 332 9.99 -6.01 -1.79
C ARG A 332 9.41 -7.37 -2.15
N ILE A 333 8.38 -7.37 -2.98
CA ILE A 333 7.60 -8.59 -3.26
C ILE A 333 8.42 -9.66 -3.99
N VAL A 334 9.36 -9.27 -4.86
CA VAL A 334 10.24 -10.20 -5.56
C VAL A 334 11.08 -11.03 -4.59
N SER A 335 11.60 -10.40 -3.51
CA SER A 335 12.33 -11.09 -2.45
C SER A 335 11.44 -11.89 -1.53
N ARG A 336 10.16 -11.50 -1.37
CA ARG A 336 9.24 -12.12 -0.42
C ARG A 336 8.50 -13.33 -0.97
N LEU A 337 7.91 -13.22 -2.17
CA LEU A 337 7.09 -14.26 -2.80
C LEU A 337 7.62 -14.71 -4.15
N GLY A 338 8.64 -14.07 -4.70
CA GLY A 338 9.28 -14.40 -5.96
C GLY A 338 10.64 -15.07 -5.77
N ASN A 339 11.52 -14.79 -6.73
CA ASN A 339 12.92 -15.21 -6.70
C ASN A 339 13.78 -13.99 -7.04
N ASP A 340 14.56 -13.49 -6.09
CA ASP A 340 15.40 -12.30 -6.27
C ASP A 340 16.82 -12.60 -6.78
N GLN A 341 17.05 -13.85 -7.20
CA GLN A 341 18.30 -14.35 -7.74
C GLN A 341 18.16 -14.66 -9.24
N GLN A 342 18.25 -15.93 -9.61
CA GLN A 342 18.28 -16.42 -10.99
C GLN A 342 17.04 -16.04 -11.80
N TYR A 343 15.86 -16.04 -11.19
CA TYR A 343 14.57 -15.78 -11.86
C TYR A 343 13.93 -14.46 -11.45
N ARG A 344 14.74 -13.46 -11.09
CA ARG A 344 14.24 -12.16 -10.62
C ARG A 344 13.30 -11.50 -11.64
N VAL A 345 13.69 -11.47 -12.89
CA VAL A 345 12.90 -10.81 -13.96
C VAL A 345 11.61 -11.58 -14.23
N GLU A 346 11.69 -12.90 -14.34
CA GLU A 346 10.54 -13.75 -14.60
C GLU A 346 9.54 -13.70 -13.46
N SER A 347 10.01 -13.81 -12.20
CA SER A 347 9.13 -13.78 -11.03
C SER A 347 8.52 -12.38 -10.79
N ALA A 348 9.27 -11.30 -11.04
CA ALA A 348 8.72 -9.93 -10.97
C ALA A 348 7.56 -9.73 -11.95
N LYS A 349 7.70 -10.22 -13.18
CA LYS A 349 6.65 -10.14 -14.21
C LYS A 349 5.46 -11.04 -13.89
N MET A 350 5.69 -12.26 -13.38
CA MET A 350 4.65 -13.18 -12.97
C MET A 350 3.82 -12.59 -11.82
N LEU A 351 4.47 -12.05 -10.78
CA LEU A 351 3.79 -11.38 -9.67
C LEU A 351 2.97 -10.17 -10.15
N ALA A 352 3.53 -9.35 -11.05
CA ALA A 352 2.79 -8.24 -11.65
C ALA A 352 1.53 -8.72 -12.38
N ALA A 353 1.64 -9.73 -13.24
CA ALA A 353 0.50 -10.28 -13.99
C ALA A 353 -0.60 -10.78 -13.04
N THR A 354 -0.21 -11.44 -11.94
CA THR A 354 -1.17 -12.01 -10.97
C THR A 354 -2.20 -10.99 -10.50
N ILE A 355 -1.80 -9.79 -10.08
CA ILE A 355 -2.74 -8.82 -9.52
C ILE A 355 -3.28 -7.80 -10.53
N HIS A 356 -2.49 -7.44 -11.56
CA HIS A 356 -2.91 -6.40 -12.52
C HIS A 356 -4.09 -6.83 -13.40
N LEU A 357 -4.38 -8.13 -13.48
CA LEU A 357 -5.49 -8.69 -14.26
C LEU A 357 -6.72 -9.04 -13.40
N MET A 358 -6.68 -8.75 -12.10
CA MET A 358 -7.81 -8.87 -11.18
C MET A 358 -8.71 -7.64 -11.21
N GLN A 359 -9.93 -7.77 -10.68
CA GLN A 359 -10.82 -6.64 -10.43
C GLN A 359 -10.33 -5.84 -9.23
N GLY A 360 -10.17 -4.55 -9.42
CA GLY A 360 -9.62 -3.62 -8.43
C GLY A 360 -8.71 -2.61 -9.11
N THR A 361 -8.23 -1.61 -8.40
CA THR A 361 -7.30 -0.61 -8.92
C THR A 361 -5.88 -0.98 -8.48
N PRO A 362 -4.94 -1.29 -9.40
CA PRO A 362 -3.58 -1.64 -9.04
C PRO A 362 -2.78 -0.42 -8.58
N TYR A 363 -2.02 -0.62 -7.51
CA TYR A 363 -1.04 0.29 -6.95
C TYR A 363 0.35 -0.30 -7.14
N ILE A 364 1.24 0.44 -7.79
CA ILE A 364 2.62 0.08 -8.05
C ILE A 364 3.50 0.88 -7.11
N TYR A 365 4.23 0.22 -6.23
CA TYR A 365 5.20 0.91 -5.38
C TYR A 365 6.49 1.19 -6.13
N GLN A 366 7.09 2.37 -5.93
CA GLN A 366 8.36 2.77 -6.58
C GLN A 366 9.39 1.64 -6.54
N GLY A 367 9.92 1.27 -7.71
CA GLY A 367 10.91 0.21 -7.89
C GLY A 367 10.34 -1.17 -8.20
N GLU A 368 9.03 -1.43 -8.02
CA GLU A 368 8.43 -2.69 -8.47
C GLU A 368 8.57 -2.86 -9.99
N GLU A 369 8.38 -1.78 -10.74
CA GLU A 369 8.41 -1.76 -12.20
C GLU A 369 9.80 -2.03 -12.80
N ILE A 370 10.84 -2.05 -11.97
CA ILE A 370 12.19 -2.46 -12.37
C ILE A 370 12.67 -3.73 -11.65
N GLY A 371 11.80 -4.31 -10.81
CA GLY A 371 12.09 -5.51 -10.05
C GLY A 371 13.15 -5.32 -8.95
N MET A 372 13.09 -4.19 -8.21
CA MET A 372 13.93 -3.97 -7.03
C MET A 372 13.72 -5.04 -5.98
N THR A 373 14.78 -5.42 -5.29
CA THR A 373 14.82 -6.44 -4.26
C THR A 373 15.06 -5.84 -2.87
N ASN A 374 14.93 -6.64 -1.82
CA ASN A 374 15.39 -6.26 -0.49
C ASN A 374 16.90 -5.98 -0.53
N PRO A 375 17.42 -5.05 0.31
CA PRO A 375 18.83 -4.62 0.25
C PRO A 375 19.82 -5.65 0.83
N GLY A 376 19.34 -6.61 1.62
CA GLY A 376 20.20 -7.60 2.28
C GLY A 376 21.07 -6.99 3.39
N PHE A 377 20.55 -6.08 4.19
CA PHE A 377 21.26 -5.49 5.33
C PHE A 377 21.69 -6.55 6.34
N THR A 378 22.92 -6.42 6.85
CA THR A 378 23.57 -7.40 7.73
C THR A 378 23.83 -6.89 9.16
N SER A 379 23.49 -5.64 9.44
CA SER A 379 23.66 -5.01 10.74
C SER A 379 22.47 -4.15 11.10
N ILE A 380 22.04 -4.22 12.37
CA ILE A 380 20.96 -3.35 12.89
C ILE A 380 21.27 -1.86 12.69
N LYS A 381 22.54 -1.46 12.60
CA LYS A 381 22.93 -0.07 12.33
C LYS A 381 22.52 0.46 10.97
N GLN A 382 22.18 -0.40 10.02
CA GLN A 382 21.71 -0.02 8.68
C GLN A 382 20.20 0.28 8.66
N TYR A 383 19.46 -0.19 9.68
CA TYR A 383 18.04 0.05 9.82
C TYR A 383 17.75 1.40 10.48
N ARG A 384 16.66 2.03 10.08
CA ARG A 384 16.17 3.34 10.55
C ARG A 384 14.76 3.26 11.13
N ASP A 385 14.03 2.21 10.76
CA ASP A 385 12.64 2.03 11.16
C ASP A 385 12.50 1.72 12.64
N VAL A 386 11.66 2.49 13.32
CA VAL A 386 11.38 2.35 14.76
C VAL A 386 10.85 0.96 15.11
N GLU A 387 9.99 0.36 14.28
CA GLU A 387 9.45 -0.99 14.50
C GLU A 387 10.58 -2.02 14.48
N SER A 388 11.49 -1.93 13.51
CA SER A 388 12.63 -2.83 13.38
C SER A 388 13.63 -2.71 14.53
N ILE A 389 13.90 -1.50 15.00
CA ILE A 389 14.79 -1.23 16.13
C ILE A 389 14.18 -1.77 17.43
N ASN A 390 12.90 -1.51 17.67
CA ASN A 390 12.21 -1.94 18.88
C ASN A 390 12.10 -3.47 18.95
N ILE A 391 11.74 -4.14 17.86
CA ILE A 391 11.64 -5.60 17.86
C ILE A 391 13.00 -6.27 18.02
N HIS A 392 14.06 -5.72 17.40
CA HIS A 392 15.42 -6.19 17.62
C HIS A 392 15.82 -6.10 19.09
N GLN A 393 15.57 -4.95 19.74
CA GLN A 393 15.86 -4.78 21.17
C GLN A 393 15.08 -5.80 22.02
N MET A 394 13.81 -5.99 21.74
CA MET A 394 12.96 -6.92 22.50
C MET A 394 13.43 -8.38 22.32
N LEU A 395 13.58 -8.85 21.08
CA LEU A 395 13.87 -10.26 20.82
C LEU A 395 15.31 -10.63 21.16
N VAL A 396 16.30 -9.80 20.80
CA VAL A 396 17.71 -10.09 21.03
C VAL A 396 18.11 -9.76 22.47
N GLN A 397 17.86 -8.53 22.94
CA GLN A 397 18.39 -8.08 24.24
C GLN A 397 17.56 -8.57 25.43
N GLN A 398 16.23 -8.68 25.29
CA GLN A 398 15.35 -9.07 26.39
C GLN A 398 15.01 -10.56 26.39
N GLN A 399 14.83 -11.17 25.18
CA GLN A 399 14.43 -12.58 25.07
C GLN A 399 15.57 -13.53 24.67
N GLY A 400 16.76 -13.01 24.33
CA GLY A 400 17.94 -13.80 24.04
C GLY A 400 17.98 -14.50 22.69
N MET A 401 17.20 -14.00 21.69
CA MET A 401 17.29 -14.51 20.32
C MET A 401 18.70 -14.27 19.76
N PRO A 402 19.30 -15.22 19.02
CA PRO A 402 20.60 -15.00 18.39
C PRO A 402 20.55 -13.81 17.40
N GLU A 403 21.56 -12.93 17.44
CA GLU A 403 21.66 -11.78 16.54
C GLU A 403 21.56 -12.18 15.06
N SER A 404 22.23 -13.28 14.65
CA SER A 404 22.18 -13.78 13.27
C SER A 404 20.80 -14.21 12.82
N GLU A 405 20.00 -14.77 13.72
CA GLU A 405 18.61 -15.16 13.45
C GLU A 405 17.74 -13.91 13.27
N MET A 406 17.85 -12.95 14.19
CA MET A 406 17.10 -11.70 14.10
C MET A 406 17.44 -10.91 12.83
N MET A 407 18.74 -10.84 12.46
CA MET A 407 19.14 -10.15 11.24
C MET A 407 18.58 -10.83 9.98
N ALA A 408 18.50 -12.16 9.93
CA ALA A 408 17.86 -12.90 8.85
C ALA A 408 16.35 -12.58 8.76
N ILE A 409 15.66 -12.47 9.90
CA ILE A 409 14.24 -12.06 9.96
C ILE A 409 14.08 -10.62 9.48
N LEU A 410 14.88 -9.68 9.94
CA LEU A 410 14.81 -8.28 9.51
C LEU A 410 15.05 -8.12 8.00
N ALA A 411 16.01 -8.87 7.44
CA ALA A 411 16.27 -8.87 6.00
C ALA A 411 15.06 -9.31 5.15
N GLN A 412 14.12 -10.04 5.74
CA GLN A 412 12.88 -10.49 5.09
C GLN A 412 11.67 -9.61 5.43
N LYS A 413 11.55 -9.10 6.67
CA LYS A 413 10.31 -8.56 7.22
C LYS A 413 10.31 -7.06 7.53
N SER A 414 11.50 -6.42 7.64
CA SER A 414 11.58 -4.99 7.96
C SER A 414 10.94 -4.11 6.89
N ARG A 415 10.27 -3.05 7.33
CA ARG A 415 9.73 -2.00 6.45
C ARG A 415 10.85 -1.28 5.67
N ASP A 416 12.03 -1.15 6.24
CA ASP A 416 13.18 -0.52 5.57
C ASP A 416 13.63 -1.24 4.30
N ASN A 417 13.28 -2.52 4.13
CA ASN A 417 13.58 -3.26 2.90
C ASN A 417 12.94 -2.63 1.65
N SER A 418 11.82 -1.93 1.80
CA SER A 418 11.18 -1.18 0.72
C SER A 418 11.52 0.32 0.71
N ARG A 419 12.15 0.83 1.78
CA ARG A 419 12.45 2.26 1.94
C ARG A 419 13.82 2.67 1.43
N THR A 420 14.60 1.72 0.90
CA THR A 420 15.86 2.03 0.23
C THR A 420 15.63 2.94 -0.98
N PRO A 421 16.60 3.82 -1.31
CA PRO A 421 16.47 4.73 -2.43
C PRO A 421 16.14 4.05 -3.75
N MET A 422 15.28 4.70 -4.55
CA MET A 422 14.98 4.29 -5.92
C MET A 422 16.27 4.26 -6.74
N GLN A 423 16.44 3.20 -7.52
CA GLN A 423 17.63 2.95 -8.33
C GLN A 423 17.42 3.50 -9.74
N TRP A 424 17.96 4.70 -10.03
CA TRP A 424 17.78 5.38 -11.30
C TRP A 424 18.80 4.96 -12.35
N ASP A 425 20.06 4.81 -11.95
CA ASP A 425 21.18 4.45 -12.84
C ASP A 425 22.32 3.77 -12.07
N ALA A 426 23.40 3.41 -12.77
CA ALA A 426 24.57 2.75 -12.20
C ALA A 426 25.60 3.73 -11.56
N SER A 427 25.31 5.03 -11.48
CA SER A 427 26.19 6.01 -10.85
C SER A 427 26.14 5.91 -9.32
N ARG A 428 27.04 6.63 -8.64
CA ARG A 428 27.10 6.64 -7.17
C ARG A 428 25.71 6.89 -6.57
N HIS A 429 25.37 6.14 -5.52
CA HIS A 429 24.08 6.17 -4.82
C HIS A 429 22.88 5.91 -5.76
N ALA A 430 23.11 5.09 -6.82
CA ALA A 430 22.07 4.72 -7.78
C ALA A 430 21.44 5.92 -8.53
N GLY A 431 22.13 7.05 -8.65
CA GLY A 431 21.55 8.27 -9.22
C GLY A 431 20.46 8.92 -8.37
N PHE A 432 20.26 8.45 -7.14
CA PHE A 432 19.24 8.98 -6.22
C PHE A 432 19.64 10.35 -5.67
N THR A 433 20.88 10.51 -5.21
CA THR A 433 21.42 11.74 -4.60
C THR A 433 22.89 11.97 -4.95
N ARG A 434 23.32 13.21 -4.90
CA ARG A 434 24.75 13.58 -4.95
C ARG A 434 25.41 13.65 -3.57
N GLY A 435 24.59 13.64 -2.48
CA GLY A 435 25.04 13.57 -1.10
C GLY A 435 25.09 12.15 -0.55
N GLU A 436 25.14 12.01 0.77
CA GLU A 436 25.01 10.71 1.43
C GLU A 436 23.53 10.39 1.66
N PRO A 437 23.02 9.22 1.23
CA PRO A 437 21.63 8.87 1.38
C PRO A 437 21.26 8.63 2.85
N TRP A 438 20.04 8.99 3.24
CA TRP A 438 19.53 8.84 4.61
C TRP A 438 19.47 7.38 5.09
N ILE A 439 19.38 6.44 4.15
CA ILE A 439 19.46 4.99 4.33
C ILE A 439 20.28 4.42 3.16
N ASP A 440 21.02 3.35 3.41
CA ASP A 440 21.89 2.74 2.40
C ASP A 440 21.13 2.32 1.15
N VAL A 441 21.73 2.51 -0.02
CA VAL A 441 21.22 1.99 -1.30
C VAL A 441 21.48 0.48 -1.35
N ALA A 442 20.56 -0.29 -1.94
CA ALA A 442 20.81 -1.71 -2.18
C ALA A 442 22.00 -1.89 -3.13
N SER A 443 22.92 -2.82 -2.80
CA SER A 443 24.21 -2.97 -3.48
C SER A 443 24.11 -3.38 -4.96
N ASN A 444 22.96 -3.88 -5.39
CA ASN A 444 22.71 -4.37 -6.75
C ASN A 444 22.25 -3.28 -7.75
N TYR A 445 22.35 -2.01 -7.39
CA TYR A 445 21.89 -0.91 -8.23
C TYR A 445 22.63 -0.78 -9.56
N SER A 446 23.86 -1.30 -9.68
CA SER A 446 24.57 -1.33 -10.94
C SER A 446 23.85 -2.15 -12.02
N ASP A 447 23.14 -3.22 -11.60
CA ASP A 447 22.48 -4.16 -12.49
C ASP A 447 20.96 -3.93 -12.55
N ILE A 448 20.37 -3.47 -11.44
CA ILE A 448 18.94 -3.22 -11.29
C ILE A 448 18.70 -1.72 -11.16
N ASN A 449 18.37 -1.06 -12.25
CA ASN A 449 18.07 0.37 -12.25
C ASN A 449 17.15 0.77 -13.42
N ALA A 450 16.57 1.95 -13.31
CA ALA A 450 15.61 2.46 -14.29
C ALA A 450 16.23 2.66 -15.68
N GLN A 451 17.48 3.14 -15.75
CA GLN A 451 18.17 3.35 -17.02
C GLN A 451 18.32 2.04 -17.78
N THR A 452 18.88 1.02 -17.16
CA THR A 452 19.04 -0.32 -17.77
C THR A 452 17.69 -0.92 -18.17
N ALA A 453 16.66 -0.75 -17.33
CA ALA A 453 15.32 -1.22 -17.64
C ALA A 453 14.68 -0.52 -18.85
N LEU A 454 14.98 0.76 -19.09
CA LEU A 454 14.50 1.51 -20.26
C LEU A 454 15.23 1.14 -21.56
N GLU A 455 16.42 0.59 -21.49
CA GLU A 455 17.21 0.15 -22.64
C GLU A 455 16.84 -1.25 -23.12
N ASP A 456 16.25 -2.09 -22.25
CA ASP A 456 15.81 -3.45 -22.58
C ASP A 456 14.30 -3.52 -22.84
N PRO A 457 13.83 -3.74 -24.09
CA PRO A 457 12.41 -3.89 -24.41
C PRO A 457 11.74 -5.09 -23.75
N HIS A 458 12.52 -6.03 -23.23
CA HIS A 458 12.05 -7.21 -22.50
C HIS A 458 12.13 -7.07 -20.99
N SER A 459 12.49 -5.88 -20.47
CA SER A 459 12.59 -5.62 -19.03
C SER A 459 11.25 -5.74 -18.30
N VAL A 460 11.34 -5.73 -16.97
CA VAL A 460 10.17 -5.67 -16.08
C VAL A 460 9.36 -4.39 -16.35
N PHE A 461 10.03 -3.25 -16.60
CA PHE A 461 9.39 -1.97 -16.90
C PHE A 461 8.42 -2.05 -18.09
N TYR A 462 8.88 -2.59 -19.22
CA TYR A 462 8.02 -2.72 -20.40
C TYR A 462 6.93 -3.78 -20.26
N PHE A 463 7.14 -4.76 -19.40
CA PHE A 463 6.10 -5.72 -19.04
C PHE A 463 4.97 -5.04 -18.25
N TYR A 464 5.30 -4.24 -17.22
CA TYR A 464 4.33 -3.40 -16.51
C TYR A 464 3.58 -2.48 -17.47
N ARG A 465 4.30 -1.76 -18.31
CA ARG A 465 3.68 -0.88 -19.32
C ARG A 465 2.66 -1.60 -20.20
N ARG A 466 2.96 -2.84 -20.62
CA ARG A 466 2.02 -3.67 -21.40
C ARG A 466 0.80 -4.07 -20.56
N LEU A 467 0.98 -4.49 -19.31
CA LEU A 467 -0.13 -4.79 -18.40
C LEU A 467 -1.06 -3.60 -18.20
N LEU A 468 -0.51 -2.40 -17.99
CA LEU A 468 -1.31 -1.17 -17.84
C LEU A 468 -2.10 -0.84 -19.12
N SER A 469 -1.50 -1.07 -20.29
CA SER A 469 -2.20 -0.91 -21.56
C SER A 469 -3.33 -1.93 -21.75
N LEU A 470 -3.12 -3.19 -21.39
CA LEU A 470 -4.15 -4.24 -21.44
C LEU A 470 -5.34 -3.87 -20.55
N ARG A 471 -5.08 -3.42 -19.32
CA ARG A 471 -6.13 -3.03 -18.39
C ARG A 471 -7.06 -1.93 -18.93
N LYS A 472 -6.52 -1.00 -19.72
CA LYS A 472 -7.31 0.08 -20.37
C LYS A 472 -8.11 -0.40 -21.58
N LYS A 473 -7.68 -1.48 -22.23
CA LYS A 473 -8.27 -1.97 -23.49
C LYS A 473 -9.19 -3.18 -23.31
N VAL A 474 -8.87 -4.07 -22.37
CA VAL A 474 -9.55 -5.36 -22.18
C VAL A 474 -10.53 -5.24 -21.02
N LYS A 475 -11.79 -4.93 -21.33
CA LYS A 475 -12.83 -4.59 -20.33
C LYS A 475 -13.08 -5.72 -19.32
N VAL A 476 -13.00 -6.98 -19.75
CA VAL A 476 -13.27 -8.13 -18.88
C VAL A 476 -12.35 -8.18 -17.64
N ILE A 477 -11.22 -7.49 -17.65
CA ILE A 477 -10.35 -7.34 -16.47
C ILE A 477 -11.10 -6.64 -15.33
N THR A 478 -11.89 -5.63 -15.65
CA THR A 478 -12.55 -4.78 -14.65
C THR A 478 -14.02 -5.11 -14.43
N ASP A 479 -14.71 -5.67 -15.43
CA ASP A 479 -16.16 -5.92 -15.39
C ASP A 479 -16.54 -7.42 -15.41
N GLY A 480 -15.56 -8.32 -15.56
CA GLY A 480 -15.83 -9.76 -15.56
C GLY A 480 -15.94 -10.36 -14.16
N ASP A 481 -16.59 -11.52 -14.06
CA ASP A 481 -16.63 -12.34 -12.86
C ASP A 481 -15.31 -13.10 -12.68
N TYR A 482 -14.95 -13.39 -11.45
CA TYR A 482 -13.72 -14.12 -11.10
C TYR A 482 -14.01 -15.60 -10.84
N THR A 483 -13.12 -16.48 -11.30
CA THR A 483 -13.12 -17.90 -10.94
C THR A 483 -11.67 -18.41 -10.83
N ASP A 484 -11.32 -19.05 -9.72
CA ASP A 484 -10.08 -19.83 -9.61
C ASP A 484 -10.26 -21.13 -10.41
N LEU A 485 -9.38 -21.37 -11.38
CA LEU A 485 -9.48 -22.52 -12.30
C LEU A 485 -8.82 -23.79 -11.76
N LEU A 486 -7.86 -23.64 -10.86
CA LEU A 486 -7.03 -24.72 -10.32
C LEU A 486 -6.86 -24.56 -8.80
N PRO A 487 -7.95 -24.53 -8.00
CA PRO A 487 -7.90 -24.16 -6.58
C PRO A 487 -6.95 -25.02 -5.74
N ASP A 488 -6.85 -26.31 -6.04
CA ASP A 488 -6.04 -27.26 -5.27
C ASP A 488 -4.61 -27.46 -5.82
N HIS A 489 -4.27 -26.79 -6.94
CA HIS A 489 -2.94 -26.93 -7.51
C HIS A 489 -1.90 -26.23 -6.65
N LYS A 490 -0.85 -26.96 -6.25
CA LYS A 490 0.12 -26.51 -5.24
C LYS A 490 1.19 -25.54 -5.77
N GLU A 491 1.27 -25.34 -7.09
CA GLU A 491 2.35 -24.57 -7.73
C GLU A 491 1.83 -23.58 -8.78
N ILE A 492 0.68 -23.85 -9.38
CA ILE A 492 0.06 -23.02 -10.40
C ILE A 492 -1.09 -22.22 -9.79
N PHE A 493 -1.06 -20.91 -9.96
CA PHE A 493 -2.19 -20.03 -9.73
C PHE A 493 -2.82 -19.65 -11.07
N ALA A 494 -3.98 -20.24 -11.35
CA ALA A 494 -4.74 -20.02 -12.57
C ALA A 494 -6.13 -19.49 -12.24
N TYR A 495 -6.48 -18.36 -12.81
CA TYR A 495 -7.83 -17.80 -12.68
C TYR A 495 -8.35 -17.24 -13.99
N GLN A 496 -9.66 -17.11 -14.09
CA GLN A 496 -10.31 -16.42 -15.21
C GLN A 496 -11.08 -15.19 -14.73
N ARG A 497 -11.19 -14.23 -15.67
CA ARG A 497 -12.17 -13.13 -15.66
C ARG A 497 -13.13 -13.41 -16.82
N ARG A 498 -14.44 -13.39 -16.57
CA ARG A 498 -15.44 -13.69 -17.59
C ARG A 498 -16.58 -12.69 -17.59
N ASN A 499 -16.91 -12.16 -18.76
CA ASN A 499 -18.14 -11.44 -19.02
C ASN A 499 -18.89 -12.06 -20.22
N GLN A 500 -19.94 -11.41 -20.72
CA GLN A 500 -20.73 -11.93 -21.83
C GLN A 500 -19.96 -12.06 -23.16
N LYS A 501 -18.83 -11.33 -23.31
CA LYS A 501 -18.12 -11.23 -24.60
C LYS A 501 -16.73 -11.84 -24.59
N GLN A 502 -16.11 -11.97 -23.42
CA GLN A 502 -14.70 -12.31 -23.30
C GLN A 502 -14.45 -13.19 -22.09
N ILE A 503 -13.45 -14.06 -22.21
CA ILE A 503 -12.82 -14.78 -21.10
C ILE A 503 -11.34 -14.43 -21.14
N LEU A 504 -10.82 -13.85 -20.07
CA LEU A 504 -9.38 -13.66 -19.86
C LEU A 504 -8.90 -14.69 -18.85
N ILE A 505 -7.84 -15.42 -19.17
CA ILE A 505 -7.21 -16.39 -18.28
C ILE A 505 -5.81 -15.91 -17.95
N CYS A 506 -5.46 -15.95 -16.68
CA CYS A 506 -4.11 -15.70 -16.18
C CYS A 506 -3.56 -16.97 -15.55
N LEU A 507 -2.46 -17.48 -16.10
CA LEU A 507 -1.75 -18.68 -15.62
C LEU A 507 -0.41 -18.26 -15.06
N ASN A 508 -0.08 -18.68 -13.83
CA ASN A 508 1.14 -18.29 -13.15
C ASN A 508 1.78 -19.50 -12.46
N ASN A 509 3.01 -19.83 -12.83
CA ASN A 509 3.84 -20.76 -12.09
C ASN A 509 4.60 -19.97 -11.00
N TYR A 510 4.42 -20.31 -9.73
CA TYR A 510 5.03 -19.61 -8.59
C TYR A 510 6.38 -20.21 -8.16
N TYR A 511 6.90 -21.19 -8.90
CA TYR A 511 8.09 -21.95 -8.50
C TYR A 511 9.18 -21.96 -9.58
N GLY A 512 10.40 -22.24 -9.15
CA GLY A 512 11.62 -22.21 -9.96
C GLY A 512 11.89 -23.48 -10.78
N HIS A 513 10.85 -24.24 -11.11
CA HIS A 513 10.93 -25.44 -11.97
C HIS A 513 9.75 -25.50 -12.93
N GLU A 514 9.89 -26.35 -13.93
CA GLU A 514 8.83 -26.58 -14.90
C GLU A 514 7.66 -27.33 -14.26
N THR A 515 6.43 -26.85 -14.50
CA THR A 515 5.22 -27.40 -13.89
C THR A 515 4.11 -27.56 -14.94
N GLU A 516 3.46 -28.71 -14.92
CA GLU A 516 2.35 -29.06 -15.82
C GLU A 516 1.00 -28.79 -15.14
N CYS A 517 0.02 -28.36 -15.93
CA CYS A 517 -1.38 -28.32 -15.50
C CYS A 517 -2.32 -28.57 -16.69
N VAL A 518 -3.56 -28.92 -16.37
CA VAL A 518 -4.63 -29.06 -17.35
C VAL A 518 -5.73 -28.06 -17.02
N LEU A 519 -6.01 -27.16 -17.95
CA LEU A 519 -7.13 -26.23 -17.83
C LEU A 519 -8.45 -27.01 -17.87
N PRO A 520 -9.48 -26.56 -17.12
CA PRO A 520 -10.81 -27.12 -17.23
C PRO A 520 -11.38 -26.94 -18.65
N GLU A 521 -12.52 -27.52 -18.93
CA GLU A 521 -13.18 -27.39 -20.23
C GLU A 521 -13.49 -25.91 -20.55
N LEU A 522 -12.81 -25.39 -21.57
CA LEU A 522 -12.88 -24.01 -22.05
C LEU A 522 -12.91 -23.99 -23.59
N PRO A 523 -13.54 -23.00 -24.25
CA PRO A 523 -13.58 -22.88 -25.70
C PRO A 523 -12.25 -22.33 -26.24
N LEU A 524 -11.21 -23.18 -26.33
CA LEU A 524 -9.84 -22.75 -26.66
C LEU A 524 -9.56 -22.61 -28.15
N ASP A 525 -10.48 -22.97 -29.05
CA ASP A 525 -10.22 -22.99 -30.51
C ASP A 525 -9.81 -21.61 -31.07
N ASP A 526 -10.42 -20.54 -30.56
CA ASP A 526 -10.12 -19.14 -30.92
C ASP A 526 -9.32 -18.38 -29.84
N ALA A 527 -8.71 -19.12 -28.91
CA ALA A 527 -7.93 -18.52 -27.83
C ALA A 527 -6.59 -17.97 -28.33
N LEU A 528 -6.21 -16.79 -27.84
CA LEU A 528 -4.96 -16.12 -28.19
C LEU A 528 -4.15 -15.81 -26.93
N TYR A 529 -2.84 -16.02 -26.99
CA TYR A 529 -1.94 -15.47 -25.97
C TYR A 529 -1.76 -13.96 -26.20
N LEU A 530 -2.20 -13.15 -25.23
CA LEU A 530 -2.03 -11.70 -25.28
C LEU A 530 -0.65 -11.24 -24.81
N LEU A 531 -0.10 -11.94 -23.83
CA LEU A 531 1.16 -11.58 -23.19
C LEU A 531 1.71 -12.77 -22.41
N GLY A 532 3.03 -12.89 -22.37
CA GLY A 532 3.77 -13.77 -21.49
C GLY A 532 5.08 -13.13 -21.06
N ASN A 533 5.69 -13.64 -20.00
CA ASN A 533 6.96 -13.13 -19.50
C ASN A 533 8.19 -13.76 -20.16
N TYR A 534 7.97 -14.80 -20.98
CA TYR A 534 8.98 -15.41 -21.83
C TYR A 534 8.69 -15.09 -23.30
N PRO A 535 9.71 -14.89 -24.16
CA PRO A 535 9.49 -14.52 -25.55
C PRO A 535 8.86 -15.66 -26.38
N GLY A 536 8.10 -15.29 -27.39
CA GLY A 536 7.57 -16.20 -28.42
C GLY A 536 6.28 -16.92 -28.06
N ILE A 537 5.66 -16.64 -26.91
CA ILE A 537 4.40 -17.29 -26.52
C ILE A 537 3.23 -16.84 -27.40
N GLU A 538 3.24 -15.59 -27.88
CA GLU A 538 2.17 -14.97 -28.66
C GLU A 538 1.99 -15.65 -30.05
N LEU A 539 2.98 -16.44 -30.48
CA LEU A 539 2.97 -17.18 -31.76
C LEU A 539 2.45 -18.60 -31.59
N GLN A 540 2.17 -19.05 -30.39
CA GLN A 540 1.77 -20.43 -30.10
C GLN A 540 0.24 -20.57 -30.10
N ARG A 541 -0.23 -21.79 -30.42
CA ARG A 541 -1.62 -22.17 -30.21
C ARG A 541 -1.87 -22.48 -28.73
N VAL A 542 -3.05 -22.09 -28.21
CA VAL A 542 -3.46 -22.42 -26.84
C VAL A 542 -4.02 -23.85 -26.80
N PHE A 543 -3.56 -24.64 -25.85
CA PHE A 543 -4.04 -25.99 -25.56
C PHE A 543 -4.52 -26.08 -24.11
N ALA A 544 -5.37 -27.06 -23.79
CA ALA A 544 -5.80 -27.31 -22.41
C ALA A 544 -4.65 -27.81 -21.53
N HIS A 545 -3.80 -28.67 -22.05
CA HIS A 545 -2.57 -29.12 -21.38
C HIS A 545 -1.51 -28.00 -21.50
N GLN A 546 -1.03 -27.52 -20.37
CA GLN A 546 -0.05 -26.44 -20.25
C GLN A 546 1.19 -26.96 -19.53
N VAL A 547 2.36 -26.60 -20.03
CA VAL A 547 3.66 -26.78 -19.38
C VAL A 547 4.27 -25.41 -19.20
N LEU A 548 4.39 -24.95 -17.96
CA LEU A 548 4.91 -23.63 -17.62
C LEU A 548 6.36 -23.75 -17.13
N ARG A 549 7.23 -22.92 -17.70
CA ARG A 549 8.63 -22.75 -17.26
C ARG A 549 8.72 -22.14 -15.86
N PRO A 550 9.89 -22.10 -15.22
CA PRO A 550 10.09 -21.45 -13.93
C PRO A 550 9.53 -20.01 -13.92
N TYR A 551 8.66 -19.70 -12.96
CA TYR A 551 8.00 -18.40 -12.81
C TYR A 551 7.34 -17.87 -14.10
N GLU A 552 6.87 -18.75 -14.98
CA GLU A 552 6.19 -18.33 -16.20
C GLU A 552 4.78 -17.82 -15.91
N THR A 553 4.41 -16.71 -16.56
CA THR A 553 3.03 -16.24 -16.66
C THR A 553 2.57 -16.22 -18.11
N ARG A 554 1.32 -16.65 -18.34
CA ARG A 554 0.64 -16.63 -19.64
C ARG A 554 -0.72 -15.98 -19.50
N ILE A 555 -1.00 -15.01 -20.35
CA ILE A 555 -2.26 -14.29 -20.39
C ILE A 555 -2.97 -14.65 -21.68
N ILE A 556 -4.14 -15.29 -21.57
CA ILE A 556 -4.92 -15.80 -22.67
C ILE A 556 -6.24 -15.04 -22.76
N LEU A 557 -6.63 -14.64 -23.96
CA LEU A 557 -7.94 -14.07 -24.24
C LEU A 557 -8.71 -14.99 -25.17
N ILE A 558 -9.97 -15.19 -24.85
CA ILE A 558 -10.96 -15.88 -25.67
C ILE A 558 -12.08 -14.88 -25.95
N GLU A 559 -12.33 -14.59 -27.21
CA GLU A 559 -13.53 -13.88 -27.62
C GLU A 559 -14.69 -14.88 -27.60
N SER A 560 -15.66 -14.69 -26.73
CA SER A 560 -16.82 -15.56 -26.65
C SER A 560 -17.80 -15.17 -27.78
N PRO A 561 -18.13 -16.06 -28.73
CA PRO A 561 -19.28 -15.80 -29.58
C PRO A 561 -20.54 -15.78 -28.69
N LEU A 562 -21.35 -14.74 -28.86
CA LEU A 562 -22.66 -14.58 -28.22
C LEU A 562 -23.57 -15.76 -28.52
#